data_cf4de42ec6a54b0bb8d8898ba4d7051a
#
_entry.id   cf4de42ec6a54b0bb8d8898ba4d7051a
#
_cell.length_a   1.000
_cell.length_b   1.000
_cell.length_c   1.000
_cell.angle_alpha   90.00
_cell.angle_beta   90.00
_cell.angle_gamma   90.00
#
_symmetry.space_group_name_H-M   'P 1'
#
loop_
_entity.id
_entity.type
_entity.pdbx_description
1 polymer ?
#
loop_
_entity_poly.entity_id
_entity_poly.type
_entity_poly.pdbx_seq_one_letter_code
_entity_poly.pdbx_strand_id
1 'polypeptide(L)'
;MLDDRKKKVLQAIVEEYINTAEPVSSNALTNNYGLNYSSATIRNEMADLEKKGYLDKTHTSSGRIPSEKGYRYYVDELMKDDDISLEEIKYISSKLETKVNEIEELTKIAANTISEVTHYTTLSICLLYTSDAADE
;
A
#
# COMPACT_ATOMS: atom_id res chain seq x y z
N MET A 1 -0.70 19.52 10.18
CA MET A 1 -1.08 18.19 10.69
C MET A 1 -2.57 18.01 10.43
N LEU A 2 -3.00 16.85 9.95
CA LEU A 2 -4.42 16.56 9.75
C LEU A 2 -5.07 16.22 11.10
N ASP A 3 -6.30 16.68 11.33
CA ASP A 3 -7.10 16.24 12.47
C ASP A 3 -7.60 14.79 12.27
N ASP A 4 -8.04 14.14 13.35
CA ASP A 4 -8.41 12.73 13.34
C ASP A 4 -9.57 12.41 12.36
N ARG A 5 -10.46 13.37 12.13
CA ARG A 5 -11.56 13.22 11.18
C ARG A 5 -11.05 13.18 9.76
N LYS A 6 -10.15 14.10 9.40
CA LYS A 6 -9.52 14.14 8.08
C LYS A 6 -8.66 12.89 7.82
N LYS A 7 -7.94 12.42 8.85
CA LYS A 7 -7.18 11.19 8.77
C LYS A 7 -8.07 10.00 8.42
N LYS A 8 -9.19 9.82 9.13
CA LYS A 8 -10.14 8.73 8.86
C LYS A 8 -10.78 8.83 7.48
N VAL A 9 -11.14 10.04 7.03
CA VAL A 9 -11.70 10.24 5.69
C VAL A 9 -10.66 9.96 4.61
N LEU A 10 -9.43 10.42 4.78
CA LEU A 10 -8.34 10.15 3.83
C LEU A 10 -8.02 8.66 3.76
N GLN A 11 -7.92 7.99 4.90
CA GLN A 11 -7.71 6.54 4.97
C GLN A 11 -8.78 5.79 4.19
N ALA A 12 -10.05 6.06 4.47
CA ALA A 12 -11.17 5.40 3.79
C ALA A 12 -11.19 5.67 2.27
N ILE A 13 -10.78 6.88 1.83
CA ILE A 13 -10.68 7.18 0.40
C ILE A 13 -9.57 6.37 -0.26
N VAL A 14 -8.39 6.27 0.38
CA VAL A 14 -7.27 5.51 -0.18
C VAL A 14 -7.61 4.03 -0.25
N GLU A 15 -8.17 3.45 0.80
CA GLU A 15 -8.57 2.04 0.85
C GLU A 15 -9.66 1.72 -0.21
N GLU A 16 -10.70 2.56 -0.33
CA GLU A 16 -11.74 2.37 -1.35
C GLU A 16 -11.16 2.46 -2.76
N TYR A 17 -10.29 3.43 -3.01
CA TYR A 17 -9.67 3.61 -4.31
C TYR A 17 -8.72 2.45 -4.68
N ILE A 18 -7.97 1.92 -3.73
CA ILE A 18 -7.12 0.73 -3.94
C ILE A 18 -7.97 -0.48 -4.36
N ASN A 19 -9.14 -0.64 -3.75
CA ASN A 19 -10.02 -1.78 -4.01
C ASN A 19 -10.81 -1.66 -5.31
N THR A 20 -11.20 -0.44 -5.71
CA THR A 20 -12.14 -0.23 -6.82
C THR A 20 -11.49 0.38 -8.06
N ALA A 21 -10.37 1.09 -7.90
CA ALA A 21 -9.75 1.95 -8.91
C ALA A 21 -10.70 3.03 -9.47
N GLU A 22 -11.80 3.33 -8.75
CA GLU A 22 -12.80 4.32 -9.16
C GLU A 22 -12.77 5.56 -8.25
N PRO A 23 -13.09 6.77 -8.78
CA PRO A 23 -13.17 7.97 -7.97
C PRO A 23 -14.19 7.83 -6.84
N VAL A 24 -13.76 8.11 -5.62
CA VAL A 24 -14.53 7.88 -4.41
C VAL A 24 -15.48 9.02 -4.12
N SER A 25 -16.77 8.72 -3.91
CA SER A 25 -17.80 9.69 -3.54
C SER A 25 -18.04 9.73 -2.03
N SER A 26 -18.58 10.85 -1.52
CA SER A 26 -18.96 10.95 -0.10
C SER A 26 -20.03 9.94 0.32
N ASN A 27 -20.90 9.51 -0.61
CA ASN A 27 -21.93 8.51 -0.35
C ASN A 27 -21.34 7.10 -0.22
N ALA A 28 -20.35 6.76 -1.04
CA ALA A 28 -19.65 5.47 -0.93
C ALA A 28 -19.02 5.33 0.45
N LEU A 29 -18.35 6.37 0.95
CA LEU A 29 -17.72 6.36 2.28
C LEU A 29 -18.72 6.23 3.42
N THR A 30 -19.89 6.86 3.32
CA THR A 30 -20.94 6.75 4.33
C THR A 30 -21.47 5.31 4.44
N ASN A 31 -21.59 4.63 3.30
CA ASN A 31 -22.21 3.30 3.24
C ASN A 31 -21.20 2.18 3.59
N ASN A 32 -19.97 2.28 3.10
CA ASN A 32 -19.01 1.16 3.13
C ASN A 32 -18.09 1.17 4.36
N TYR A 33 -17.81 2.36 4.92
CA TYR A 33 -16.78 2.49 5.98
C TYR A 33 -17.34 2.80 7.36
N GLY A 34 -18.67 2.84 7.54
CA GLY A 34 -19.27 3.08 8.85
C GLY A 34 -18.80 4.37 9.53
N LEU A 35 -18.31 5.33 8.74
CA LEU A 35 -17.93 6.62 9.25
C LEU A 35 -19.18 7.31 9.82
N ASN A 36 -19.21 7.50 11.14
CA ASN A 36 -20.35 8.14 11.85
C ASN A 36 -20.48 9.64 11.51
N TYR A 37 -20.36 9.99 10.23
CA TYR A 37 -20.46 11.35 9.71
C TYR A 37 -21.49 11.40 8.57
N SER A 38 -22.19 12.54 8.48
CA SER A 38 -23.10 12.76 7.35
C SER A 38 -22.32 12.89 6.04
N SER A 39 -22.96 12.51 4.92
CA SER A 39 -22.36 12.69 3.58
C SER A 39 -21.95 14.15 3.31
N ALA A 40 -22.70 15.14 3.85
CA ALA A 40 -22.34 16.55 3.76
C ALA A 40 -21.03 16.87 4.54
N THR A 41 -20.87 16.30 5.73
CA THR A 41 -19.65 16.46 6.52
C THR A 41 -18.45 15.83 5.77
N ILE A 42 -18.61 14.61 5.29
CA ILE A 42 -17.55 13.92 4.51
C ILE A 42 -17.17 14.75 3.28
N ARG A 43 -18.15 15.30 2.55
CA ARG A 43 -17.89 16.16 1.38
C ARG A 43 -17.06 17.40 1.74
N ASN A 44 -17.33 18.03 2.88
CA ASN A 44 -16.57 19.19 3.35
C ASN A 44 -15.13 18.80 3.70
N GLU A 45 -14.93 17.64 4.37
CA GLU A 45 -13.59 17.14 4.68
C GLU A 45 -12.81 16.78 3.39
N MET A 46 -13.48 16.18 2.40
CA MET A 46 -12.89 15.91 1.09
C MET A 46 -12.44 17.18 0.36
N ALA A 47 -13.26 18.25 0.42
CA ALA A 47 -12.90 19.53 -0.16
C ALA A 47 -11.70 20.19 0.54
N ASP A 48 -11.61 20.05 1.86
CA ASP A 48 -10.46 20.52 2.63
C ASP A 48 -9.18 19.72 2.32
N LEU A 49 -9.30 18.40 2.20
CA LEU A 49 -8.19 17.53 1.83
C LEU A 49 -7.68 17.82 0.40
N GLU A 50 -8.60 18.10 -0.53
CA GLU A 50 -8.27 18.55 -1.89
C GLU A 50 -7.49 19.89 -1.84
N LYS A 51 -7.97 20.90 -1.13
CA LYS A 51 -7.27 22.19 -0.95
C LYS A 51 -5.87 22.04 -0.37
N LYS A 52 -5.67 21.05 0.50
CA LYS A 52 -4.37 20.73 1.12
C LYS A 52 -3.49 19.84 0.24
N GLY A 53 -3.99 19.41 -0.93
CA GLY A 53 -3.27 18.61 -1.91
C GLY A 53 -3.15 17.13 -1.57
N TYR A 54 -3.99 16.59 -0.70
CA TYR A 54 -4.05 15.15 -0.40
C TYR A 54 -4.98 14.38 -1.33
N LEU A 55 -5.90 15.08 -1.98
CA LEU A 55 -6.85 14.51 -2.94
C LEU A 55 -6.87 15.34 -4.22
N ASP A 56 -7.12 14.66 -5.33
CA ASP A 56 -7.33 15.27 -6.63
C ASP A 56 -8.79 15.09 -7.10
N LYS A 57 -9.27 16.08 -7.87
CA LYS A 57 -10.58 16.03 -8.48
C LYS A 57 -10.48 15.47 -9.89
N THR A 58 -11.30 14.49 -10.20
CA THR A 58 -11.44 13.98 -11.58
C THR A 58 -12.32 14.88 -12.43
N HIS A 59 -12.01 14.99 -13.72
CA HIS A 59 -12.74 15.86 -14.66
C HIS A 59 -14.20 15.46 -14.88
N THR A 60 -14.58 14.21 -14.60
CA THR A 60 -15.86 13.63 -14.99
C THR A 60 -16.82 13.29 -13.86
N SER A 61 -16.41 13.43 -12.61
CA SER A 61 -17.24 13.02 -11.47
C SER A 61 -17.12 13.94 -10.25
N SER A 62 -18.11 13.87 -9.35
CA SER A 62 -18.04 14.49 -8.03
C SER A 62 -17.09 13.74 -7.07
N GLY A 63 -16.51 12.62 -7.50
CA GLY A 63 -15.58 11.81 -6.74
C GLY A 63 -14.20 12.44 -6.60
N ARG A 64 -13.41 11.90 -5.71
CA ARG A 64 -12.01 12.27 -5.48
C ARG A 64 -11.14 11.04 -5.59
N ILE A 65 -9.91 11.26 -6.01
CA ILE A 65 -8.85 10.24 -6.01
C ILE A 65 -7.72 10.68 -5.09
N PRO A 66 -6.98 9.76 -4.47
CA PRO A 66 -5.79 10.11 -3.72
C PRO A 66 -4.73 10.75 -4.62
N SER A 67 -4.12 11.84 -4.17
CA SER A 67 -2.93 12.40 -4.81
C SER A 67 -1.68 11.64 -4.38
N GLU A 68 -0.54 11.89 -5.02
CA GLU A 68 0.77 11.37 -4.58
C GLU A 68 1.04 11.68 -3.10
N LYS A 69 0.75 12.91 -2.68
CA LYS A 69 0.88 13.33 -1.28
C LYS A 69 -0.08 12.59 -0.36
N GLY A 70 -1.30 12.29 -0.83
CA GLY A 70 -2.29 11.51 -0.09
C GLY A 70 -1.83 10.08 0.15
N TYR A 71 -1.33 9.41 -0.88
CA TYR A 71 -0.75 8.08 -0.76
C TYR A 71 0.46 8.06 0.19
N ARG A 72 1.38 9.02 0.04
CA ARG A 72 2.54 9.11 0.92
C ARG A 72 2.12 9.23 2.38
N TYR A 73 1.19 10.14 2.67
CA TYR A 73 0.68 10.32 4.03
C TYR A 73 -0.03 9.07 4.57
N TYR A 74 -0.75 8.35 3.72
CA TYR A 74 -1.40 7.10 4.09
C TYR A 74 -0.37 6.04 4.50
N VAL A 75 0.66 5.83 3.70
CA VAL A 75 1.71 4.83 3.98
C VAL A 75 2.50 5.20 5.24
N ASP A 76 2.87 6.48 5.40
CA ASP A 76 3.73 6.91 6.49
C ASP A 76 2.99 7.01 7.85
N GLU A 77 1.68 7.31 7.85
CA GLU A 77 0.97 7.71 9.06
C GLU A 77 -0.33 6.94 9.35
N LEU A 78 -0.98 6.38 8.35
CA LEU A 78 -2.32 5.81 8.49
C LEU A 78 -2.41 4.32 8.23
N MET A 79 -1.54 3.80 7.39
CA MET A 79 -1.47 2.37 7.10
C MET A 79 -1.13 1.63 8.38
N LYS A 80 -1.95 0.67 8.73
CA LYS A 80 -1.63 -0.23 9.84
C LYS A 80 -0.62 -1.24 9.31
N ASP A 81 0.44 -1.45 10.05
CA ASP A 81 1.27 -2.63 9.86
C ASP A 81 0.38 -3.83 10.18
N ASP A 82 0.06 -4.62 9.17
CA ASP A 82 -0.53 -5.92 9.41
C ASP A 82 0.58 -6.76 10.04
N ASP A 83 0.43 -7.07 11.32
CA ASP A 83 1.32 -7.97 12.02
C ASP A 83 1.35 -9.32 11.28
N ILE A 84 2.52 -9.71 10.81
CA ILE A 84 2.74 -11.02 10.19
C ILE A 84 2.31 -12.08 11.20
N SER A 85 1.39 -12.95 10.83
CA SER A 85 0.91 -14.02 11.70
C SER A 85 2.03 -14.99 12.08
N LEU A 86 1.91 -15.65 13.23
CA LEU A 86 2.87 -16.67 13.64
C LEU A 86 2.98 -17.82 12.64
N GLU A 87 1.92 -18.10 11.88
CA GLU A 87 1.91 -19.13 10.85
C GLU A 87 2.73 -18.68 9.64
N GLU A 88 2.59 -17.44 9.21
CA GLU A 88 3.40 -16.85 8.13
C GLU A 88 4.87 -16.76 8.52
N ILE A 89 5.18 -16.34 9.77
CA ILE A 89 6.56 -16.34 10.27
C ILE A 89 7.16 -17.74 10.20
N LYS A 90 6.44 -18.77 10.66
CA LYS A 90 6.90 -20.16 10.60
C LYS A 90 7.08 -20.63 9.16
N TYR A 91 6.15 -20.27 8.28
CA TYR A 91 6.24 -20.61 6.86
C TYR A 91 7.48 -19.98 6.22
N ILE A 92 7.69 -18.69 6.40
CA ILE A 92 8.88 -17.97 5.89
C ILE A 92 10.16 -18.60 6.43
N SER A 93 10.24 -18.84 7.75
CA SER A 93 11.39 -19.46 8.39
C SER A 93 11.69 -20.85 7.81
N SER A 94 10.67 -21.69 7.63
CA SER A 94 10.84 -23.02 7.07
C SER A 94 11.38 -23.02 5.62
N LYS A 95 11.00 -22.01 4.85
CA LYS A 95 11.51 -21.83 3.47
C LYS A 95 12.96 -21.34 3.44
N LEU A 96 13.33 -20.46 4.35
CA LEU A 96 14.67 -19.88 4.44
C LEU A 96 15.69 -20.78 5.17
N GLU A 97 15.24 -21.73 6.00
CA GLU A 97 16.09 -22.71 6.68
C GLU A 97 16.70 -23.76 5.76
N THR A 98 16.18 -23.88 4.52
CA THR A 98 16.77 -24.77 3.52
C THR A 98 18.19 -24.31 3.26
N LYS A 99 19.17 -25.20 3.53
CA LYS A 99 20.60 -24.90 3.25
C LYS A 99 20.79 -24.67 1.77
N VAL A 100 20.96 -23.44 1.40
CA VAL A 100 21.16 -23.02 0.01
C VAL A 100 22.66 -22.85 -0.20
N ASN A 101 23.22 -23.58 -1.12
CA ASN A 101 24.66 -23.56 -1.41
C ASN A 101 25.06 -22.42 -2.35
N GLU A 102 24.08 -21.79 -3.01
CA GLU A 102 24.30 -20.75 -4.01
C GLU A 102 23.39 -19.53 -3.76
N ILE A 103 23.95 -18.34 -3.87
CA ILE A 103 23.24 -17.07 -3.67
C ILE A 103 22.05 -16.94 -4.64
N GLU A 104 22.19 -17.43 -5.86
CA GLU A 104 21.13 -17.40 -6.88
C GLU A 104 19.89 -18.19 -6.44
N GLU A 105 20.08 -19.38 -5.88
CA GLU A 105 18.99 -20.21 -5.41
C GLU A 105 18.31 -19.59 -4.19
N LEU A 106 19.08 -19.01 -3.25
CA LEU A 106 18.53 -18.28 -2.11
C LEU A 106 17.68 -17.08 -2.56
N THR A 107 18.17 -16.31 -3.51
CA THR A 107 17.48 -15.15 -4.05
C THR A 107 16.15 -15.53 -4.73
N LYS A 108 16.15 -16.65 -5.47
CA LYS A 108 14.95 -17.19 -6.10
C LYS A 108 13.92 -17.67 -5.07
N ILE A 109 14.37 -18.38 -4.04
CA ILE A 109 13.50 -18.83 -2.95
C ILE A 109 12.88 -17.62 -2.22
N ALA A 110 13.67 -16.61 -1.89
CA ALA A 110 13.20 -15.39 -1.24
C ALA A 110 12.15 -14.67 -2.10
N ALA A 111 12.40 -14.47 -3.39
CA ALA A 111 11.46 -13.83 -4.31
C ALA A 111 10.13 -14.59 -4.42
N ASN A 112 10.18 -15.91 -4.54
CA ASN A 112 8.98 -16.74 -4.60
C ASN A 112 8.19 -16.67 -3.27
N THR A 113 8.88 -16.76 -2.13
CA THR A 113 8.23 -16.69 -0.82
C THR A 113 7.53 -15.34 -0.61
N ILE A 114 8.16 -14.23 -0.97
CA ILE A 114 7.54 -12.90 -0.92
C ILE A 114 6.29 -12.84 -1.81
N SER A 115 6.39 -13.36 -3.04
CA SER A 115 5.25 -13.40 -3.97
C SER A 115 4.07 -14.23 -3.43
N GLU A 116 4.35 -15.37 -2.80
CA GLU A 116 3.33 -16.24 -2.22
C GLU A 116 2.63 -15.59 -1.00
N VAL A 117 3.39 -14.91 -0.13
CA VAL A 117 2.85 -14.27 1.08
C VAL A 117 2.09 -12.98 0.76
N THR A 118 2.61 -12.17 -0.15
CA THR A 118 2.03 -10.86 -0.48
C THR A 118 1.00 -10.91 -1.62
N HIS A 119 0.95 -12.00 -2.38
CA HIS A 119 0.21 -12.13 -3.63
C HIS A 119 0.58 -11.11 -4.71
N TYR A 120 1.76 -10.47 -4.58
CA TYR A 120 2.31 -9.57 -5.58
C TYR A 120 3.37 -10.27 -6.43
N THR A 121 3.52 -9.82 -7.69
CA THR A 121 4.63 -10.26 -8.53
C THR A 121 5.94 -9.72 -7.97
N THR A 122 6.88 -10.61 -7.67
CA THR A 122 8.20 -10.25 -7.14
C THR A 122 9.26 -10.51 -8.20
N LEU A 123 10.12 -9.52 -8.45
CA LEU A 123 11.25 -9.62 -9.34
C LEU A 123 12.55 -9.50 -8.53
N SER A 124 13.42 -10.48 -8.64
CA SER A 124 14.75 -10.44 -8.03
C SER A 124 15.82 -10.41 -9.11
N ILE A 125 16.74 -9.45 -9.02
CA ILE A 125 17.87 -9.31 -9.92
C ILE A 125 19.15 -9.50 -9.11
N CYS A 126 19.89 -10.58 -9.39
CA CYS A 126 21.20 -10.82 -8.83
C CYS A 126 22.27 -10.35 -9.82
N LEU A 127 23.03 -9.32 -9.47
CA LEU A 127 24.21 -8.91 -10.24
C LEU A 127 25.41 -9.74 -9.73
N LEU A 128 25.73 -10.79 -10.45
CA LEU A 128 26.99 -11.50 -10.24
C LEU A 128 28.10 -10.64 -10.83
N TYR A 129 28.88 -9.99 -9.97
CA TYR A 129 30.17 -9.45 -10.36
C TYR A 129 31.12 -10.64 -10.58
N THR A 130 31.28 -11.05 -11.80
CA THR A 130 32.43 -11.89 -12.16
C THR A 130 33.65 -11.00 -12.12
N SER A 131 34.43 -11.11 -11.07
CA SER A 131 35.76 -10.48 -11.00
C SER A 131 36.79 -11.25 -11.84
N ASP A 132 36.52 -11.39 -13.12
CA ASP A 132 37.50 -11.96 -14.08
C ASP A 132 38.39 -10.86 -14.70
N ALA A 133 38.74 -9.85 -13.92
CA ALA A 133 39.64 -8.80 -14.38
C ALA A 133 40.75 -8.52 -13.39
N ALA A 134 41.43 -9.55 -12.92
CA ALA A 134 42.66 -9.35 -12.13
C ALA A 134 43.57 -10.58 -12.24
N ASP A 135 43.97 -10.96 -13.45
CA ASP A 135 45.19 -11.72 -13.70
C ASP A 135 45.63 -11.50 -15.14
N GLU A 136 46.22 -10.32 -15.40
CA GLU A 136 47.26 -10.09 -16.41
C GLU A 136 48.24 -9.02 -15.90
#